data_6ebf454d4970f46c4dd2a8b5a788d8b7
#
_entry.id   6ebf454d4970f46c4dd2a8b5a788d8b7
#
_cell.length_a   1.000
_cell.length_b   1.000
_cell.length_c   1.000
_cell.angle_alpha   90.00
_cell.angle_beta   90.00
_cell.angle_gamma   90.00
#
_symmetry.space_group_name_H-M   'P 1'
#
loop_
_entity.id
_entity.type
_entity.pdbx_description
1 polymer ?
#
loop_
_entity_poly.entity_id
_entity_poly.type
_entity_poly.pdbx_seq_one_letter_code
_entity_poly.pdbx_strand_id
1 'polypeptide(L)'
;YLSRLLFKIIGKKGAEVGVEKFDELLTKPIGLCVMLSIIYLGSSHIQYPPEWNLGSENEMGLKMLISKGFSLIFIYSIFWILLKMIDFVGLILLKRAELTENKMDDQLIPFIIEIGKIFVYIFGVFIIMGSVFNVNIAALATGLGIGGIALAMASKESLENLLGSFTIFFDQPFTVGDVVIVGTVTGTVEKV
;
A
#
# COMPACT_ATOMS: atom_id res chain seq x y z
N TYR A 1 21.41 8.23 -8.66
CA TYR A 1 21.03 8.36 -10.08
C TYR A 1 19.65 7.76 -10.34
N LEU A 2 19.38 6.55 -9.84
CA LEU A 2 18.10 5.85 -10.03
C LEU A 2 16.93 6.57 -9.32
N SER A 3 17.14 7.11 -8.12
CA SER A 3 16.16 7.89 -7.38
C SER A 3 15.70 9.14 -8.13
N ARG A 4 16.64 9.86 -8.72
CA ARG A 4 16.36 11.05 -9.56
C ARG A 4 15.61 10.71 -10.85
N LEU A 5 15.87 9.53 -11.42
CA LEU A 5 15.17 9.05 -12.62
C LEU A 5 13.73 8.68 -12.29
N LEU A 6 13.48 8.00 -11.16
CA LEU A 6 12.15 7.71 -10.64
C LEU A 6 11.39 9.01 -10.28
N PHE A 7 12.05 9.98 -9.67
CA PHE A 7 11.46 11.29 -9.40
C PHE A 7 10.98 12.00 -10.67
N LYS A 8 11.75 11.88 -11.77
CA LYS A 8 11.36 12.44 -13.07
C LYS A 8 10.12 11.77 -13.67
N ILE A 9 9.91 10.47 -13.39
CA ILE A 9 8.73 9.70 -13.82
C ILE A 9 7.48 10.10 -13.02
N ILE A 10 7.62 10.31 -11.70
CA ILE A 10 6.52 10.74 -10.81
C ILE A 10 6.07 12.18 -11.13
N GLY A 11 6.90 12.91 -11.87
CA GLY A 11 6.54 14.13 -12.59
C GLY A 11 6.50 15.40 -11.75
N LYS A 12 6.06 16.48 -12.38
CA LYS A 12 6.01 17.85 -11.84
C LYS A 12 5.25 18.00 -10.51
N LYS A 13 4.42 17.02 -10.16
CA LYS A 13 3.61 17.03 -8.93
C LYS A 13 4.43 16.84 -7.65
N GLY A 14 5.64 16.25 -7.74
CA GLY A 14 6.54 16.05 -6.60
C GLY A 14 7.49 17.23 -6.33
N ALA A 15 7.52 18.24 -7.20
CA ALA A 15 8.45 19.37 -7.09
C ALA A 15 8.25 20.21 -5.81
N GLU A 16 7.05 20.21 -5.25
CA GLU A 16 6.70 20.96 -4.04
C GLU A 16 7.32 20.38 -2.76
N VAL A 17 7.54 19.07 -2.72
CA VAL A 17 8.15 18.37 -1.57
C VAL A 17 9.68 18.31 -1.68
N GLY A 18 10.19 18.48 -2.91
CA GLY A 18 11.63 18.56 -3.18
C GLY A 18 12.29 17.20 -3.43
N VAL A 19 13.32 17.24 -4.27
CA VAL A 19 14.14 16.06 -4.62
C VAL A 19 14.88 15.52 -3.39
N GLU A 20 15.22 16.40 -2.45
CA GLU A 20 15.95 16.03 -1.22
C GLU A 20 15.15 15.04 -0.36
N LYS A 21 13.84 15.29 -0.15
CA LYS A 21 12.97 14.39 0.63
C LYS A 21 12.78 13.05 -0.06
N PHE A 22 12.66 13.05 -1.38
CA PHE A 22 12.60 11.84 -2.17
C PHE A 22 13.88 11.01 -2.03
N ASP A 23 15.04 11.67 -2.17
CA ASP A 23 16.34 11.02 -2.01
C ASP A 23 16.54 10.50 -0.58
N GLU A 24 16.16 11.25 0.45
CA GLU A 24 16.23 10.83 1.85
C GLU A 24 15.43 9.55 2.11
N LEU A 25 14.21 9.46 1.60
CA LEU A 25 13.31 8.34 1.84
C LEU A 25 13.68 7.09 1.06
N LEU A 26 14.09 7.24 -0.20
CA LEU A 26 14.21 6.13 -1.16
C LEU A 26 15.64 5.66 -1.41
N THR A 27 16.66 6.47 -1.13
CA THR A 27 18.06 6.08 -1.40
C THR A 27 18.47 4.81 -0.66
N LYS A 28 18.11 4.69 0.63
CA LYS A 28 18.45 3.50 1.44
C LYS A 28 17.76 2.23 0.95
N PRO A 29 16.42 2.18 0.79
CA PRO A 29 15.75 0.96 0.35
C PRO A 29 16.10 0.59 -1.11
N ILE A 30 16.25 1.56 -2.00
CA ILE A 30 16.70 1.30 -3.38
C ILE A 30 18.13 0.78 -3.39
N GLY A 31 19.04 1.38 -2.60
CA GLY A 31 20.42 0.93 -2.49
C GLY A 31 20.52 -0.52 -2.03
N LEU A 32 19.73 -0.91 -1.02
CA LEU A 32 19.67 -2.29 -0.54
C LEU A 32 19.15 -3.24 -1.63
N CYS A 33 18.06 -2.88 -2.33
CA CYS A 33 17.49 -3.69 -3.40
C CYS A 33 18.48 -3.89 -4.55
N VAL A 34 19.17 -2.84 -4.99
CA VAL A 34 20.19 -2.90 -6.05
C VAL A 34 21.39 -3.75 -5.61
N MET A 35 21.87 -3.57 -4.37
CA MET A 35 22.95 -4.38 -3.82
C MET A 35 22.60 -5.87 -3.83
N LEU A 36 21.39 -6.23 -3.35
CA LEU A 36 20.92 -7.60 -3.35
C LEU A 36 20.78 -8.16 -4.78
N SER A 37 20.29 -7.35 -5.73
CA SER A 37 20.19 -7.76 -7.13
C SER A 37 21.57 -8.06 -7.75
N ILE A 38 22.59 -7.26 -7.45
CA ILE A 38 23.96 -7.49 -7.91
C ILE A 38 24.54 -8.77 -7.28
N ILE A 39 24.30 -8.99 -5.97
CA ILE A 39 24.73 -10.22 -5.28
C ILE A 39 24.05 -11.44 -5.91
N TYR A 40 22.76 -11.38 -6.22
CA TYR A 40 22.03 -12.47 -6.87
C TYR A 40 22.64 -12.83 -8.23
N LEU A 41 22.83 -11.82 -9.08
CA LEU A 41 23.45 -12.02 -10.40
C LEU A 41 24.89 -12.55 -10.30
N GLY A 42 25.65 -12.06 -9.32
CA GLY A 42 27.01 -12.56 -9.06
C GLY A 42 27.03 -13.99 -8.52
N SER A 43 26.12 -14.32 -7.60
CA SER A 43 26.04 -15.65 -6.96
C SER A 43 25.65 -16.76 -7.92
N SER A 44 24.88 -16.46 -8.98
CA SER A 44 24.50 -17.44 -10.01
C SER A 44 25.69 -17.96 -10.83
N HIS A 45 26.82 -17.28 -10.81
CA HIS A 45 28.06 -17.67 -11.49
C HIS A 45 29.08 -18.33 -10.55
N ILE A 46 28.82 -18.38 -9.24
CA ILE A 46 29.72 -19.01 -8.27
C ILE A 46 29.47 -20.49 -8.25
N GLN A 47 30.47 -21.27 -8.68
CA GLN A 47 30.49 -22.72 -8.47
C GLN A 47 31.06 -23.03 -7.08
N TYR A 48 30.22 -23.59 -6.22
CA TYR A 48 30.68 -24.00 -4.88
C TYR A 48 31.49 -25.28 -4.97
N PRO A 49 32.59 -25.39 -4.24
CA PRO A 49 33.39 -26.61 -4.19
C PRO A 49 32.49 -27.79 -3.72
N PRO A 50 32.56 -28.97 -4.39
CA PRO A 50 31.75 -30.14 -4.04
C PRO A 50 32.03 -30.66 -2.62
N GLU A 51 33.18 -30.31 -2.06
CA GLU A 51 33.61 -30.66 -0.71
C GLU A 51 32.75 -30.04 0.40
N TRP A 52 32.07 -28.91 0.09
CA TRP A 52 31.21 -28.23 1.07
C TRP A 52 29.87 -28.92 1.29
N ASN A 53 29.53 -29.93 0.50
CA ASN A 53 28.32 -30.75 0.60
C ASN A 53 27.06 -29.95 0.99
N LEU A 54 26.82 -28.85 0.29
CA LEU A 54 25.78 -27.86 0.65
C LEU A 54 24.35 -28.38 0.48
N GLY A 55 24.18 -29.62 0.01
CA GLY A 55 22.86 -30.20 -0.27
C GLY A 55 22.16 -29.59 -1.48
N SER A 56 21.01 -30.11 -1.82
CA SER A 56 20.15 -29.52 -2.84
C SER A 56 19.32 -28.35 -2.22
N GLU A 57 18.81 -27.46 -3.06
CA GLU A 57 17.98 -26.32 -2.59
C GLU A 57 16.68 -26.77 -1.90
N ASN A 58 16.25 -28.01 -2.13
CA ASN A 58 15.02 -28.59 -1.58
C ASN A 58 15.26 -29.44 -0.31
N GLU A 59 16.52 -29.72 0.05
CA GLU A 59 16.86 -30.46 1.26
C GLU A 59 17.20 -29.50 2.39
N MET A 60 16.84 -29.87 3.64
CA MET A 60 17.19 -29.08 4.81
C MET A 60 18.72 -29.00 4.93
N GLY A 61 19.29 -27.92 4.43
CA GLY A 61 20.72 -27.67 4.41
C GLY A 61 21.05 -26.19 4.43
N LEU A 62 22.34 -25.89 4.54
CA LEU A 62 22.85 -24.54 4.61
C LEU A 62 22.47 -23.71 3.36
N LYS A 63 22.46 -24.36 2.18
CA LYS A 63 22.07 -23.73 0.91
C LYS A 63 20.62 -23.27 0.91
N MET A 64 19.70 -24.10 1.42
CA MET A 64 18.28 -23.76 1.55
C MET A 64 18.08 -22.56 2.50
N LEU A 65 18.79 -22.55 3.65
CA LEU A 65 18.69 -21.43 4.59
C LEU A 65 19.19 -20.12 3.99
N ILE A 66 20.32 -20.17 3.28
CA ILE A 66 20.88 -18.98 2.60
C ILE A 66 19.93 -18.50 1.51
N SER A 67 19.41 -19.40 0.66
CA SER A 67 18.49 -19.05 -0.43
C SER A 67 17.18 -18.44 0.09
N LYS A 68 16.57 -19.07 1.10
CA LYS A 68 15.35 -18.55 1.73
C LYS A 68 15.58 -17.23 2.46
N GLY A 69 16.70 -17.12 3.19
CA GLY A 69 17.09 -15.87 3.85
C GLY A 69 17.30 -14.74 2.86
N PHE A 70 18.00 -15.02 1.77
CA PHE A 70 18.19 -14.06 0.69
C PHE A 70 16.85 -13.63 0.07
N SER A 71 15.97 -14.56 -0.29
CA SER A 71 14.65 -14.29 -0.85
C SER A 71 13.80 -13.43 0.09
N LEU A 72 13.84 -13.72 1.39
CA LEU A 72 13.12 -12.95 2.41
C LEU A 72 13.60 -11.50 2.46
N ILE A 73 14.93 -11.28 2.52
CA ILE A 73 15.51 -9.93 2.58
C ILE A 73 15.25 -9.18 1.27
N PHE A 74 15.31 -9.88 0.13
CA PHE A 74 15.04 -9.29 -1.18
C PHE A 74 13.58 -8.83 -1.31
N ILE A 75 12.61 -9.68 -0.97
CA ILE A 75 11.19 -9.34 -0.96
C ILE A 75 10.94 -8.18 0.01
N TYR A 76 11.51 -8.25 1.22
CA TYR A 76 11.42 -7.15 2.18
C TYR A 76 11.92 -5.82 1.61
N SER A 77 13.04 -5.82 0.86
CA SER A 77 13.60 -4.60 0.26
C SER A 77 12.65 -3.98 -0.75
N ILE A 78 11.94 -4.79 -1.55
CA ILE A 78 10.94 -4.32 -2.51
C ILE A 78 9.76 -3.68 -1.78
N PHE A 79 9.21 -4.35 -0.76
CA PHE A 79 8.10 -3.80 0.02
C PHE A 79 8.50 -2.56 0.81
N TRP A 80 9.76 -2.48 1.27
CA TRP A 80 10.28 -1.26 1.90
C TRP A 80 10.28 -0.07 0.93
N ILE A 81 10.64 -0.29 -0.34
CA ILE A 81 10.53 0.74 -1.38
C ILE A 81 9.07 1.17 -1.54
N LEU A 82 8.13 0.22 -1.65
CA LEU A 82 6.70 0.53 -1.81
C LEU A 82 6.16 1.34 -0.63
N LEU A 83 6.49 0.96 0.61
CA LEU A 83 6.09 1.71 1.80
C LEU A 83 6.65 3.14 1.79
N LYS A 84 7.92 3.31 1.40
CA LYS A 84 8.54 4.64 1.29
C LYS A 84 7.97 5.48 0.15
N MET A 85 7.52 4.84 -0.93
CA MET A 85 6.76 5.53 -1.98
C MET A 85 5.41 6.04 -1.48
N ILE A 86 4.70 5.24 -0.67
CA ILE A 86 3.44 5.67 -0.03
C ILE A 86 3.71 6.84 0.91
N ASP A 87 4.76 6.77 1.75
CA ASP A 87 5.17 7.89 2.62
C ASP A 87 5.42 9.15 1.81
N PHE A 88 6.14 9.05 0.69
CA PHE A 88 6.44 10.19 -0.18
C PHE A 88 5.18 10.80 -0.82
N VAL A 89 4.28 9.96 -1.35
CA VAL A 89 2.98 10.42 -1.87
C VAL A 89 2.17 11.11 -0.76
N GLY A 90 2.19 10.54 0.43
CA GLY A 90 1.56 11.12 1.61
C GLY A 90 2.07 12.52 1.93
N LEU A 91 3.39 12.72 1.90
CA LEU A 91 3.99 14.05 2.12
C LEU A 91 3.55 15.07 1.06
N ILE A 92 3.43 14.65 -0.21
CA ILE A 92 2.94 15.54 -1.29
C ILE A 92 1.48 15.93 -1.01
N LEU A 93 0.64 14.97 -0.62
CA LEU A 93 -0.78 15.22 -0.35
C LEU A 93 -0.96 16.14 0.86
N LEU A 94 -0.23 15.87 1.95
CA LEU A 94 -0.27 16.71 3.16
C LEU A 94 0.15 18.15 2.86
N LYS A 95 1.25 18.32 2.12
CA LYS A 95 1.72 19.67 1.76
C LYS A 95 0.73 20.43 0.88
N ARG A 96 -0.09 19.74 0.11
CA ARG A 96 -1.19 20.36 -0.64
C ARG A 96 -2.38 20.68 0.23
N ALA A 97 -2.68 19.83 1.21
CA ALA A 97 -3.75 20.08 2.17
C ALA A 97 -3.49 21.32 3.01
N GLU A 98 -2.23 21.57 3.40
CA GLU A 98 -1.82 22.79 4.10
C GLU A 98 -2.15 24.09 3.31
N LEU A 99 -2.28 23.99 1.97
CA LEU A 99 -2.65 25.13 1.12
C LEU A 99 -4.16 25.30 1.00
N THR A 100 -4.97 24.38 1.54
CA THR A 100 -6.44 24.45 1.55
C THR A 100 -6.91 24.76 2.97
N GLU A 101 -7.95 25.59 3.09
CA GLU A 101 -8.54 25.94 4.41
C GLU A 101 -9.37 24.81 5.03
N ASN A 102 -9.43 23.64 4.37
CA ASN A 102 -10.30 22.54 4.75
C ASN A 102 -9.60 21.59 5.73
N LYS A 103 -9.93 21.71 7.01
CA LYS A 103 -9.38 20.84 8.09
C LYS A 103 -9.72 19.33 7.95
N MET A 104 -10.68 18.97 7.09
CA MET A 104 -10.98 17.55 6.82
C MET A 104 -9.85 16.87 6.07
N ASP A 105 -9.16 17.57 5.19
CA ASP A 105 -8.06 17.02 4.39
C ASP A 105 -6.89 16.59 5.29
N ASP A 106 -6.63 17.35 6.35
CA ASP A 106 -5.56 17.08 7.32
C ASP A 106 -5.75 15.76 8.08
N GLN A 107 -6.99 15.32 8.26
CA GLN A 107 -7.32 14.07 8.95
C GLN A 107 -7.51 12.88 7.99
N LEU A 108 -8.09 13.11 6.82
CA LEU A 108 -8.36 12.06 5.84
C LEU A 108 -7.07 11.55 5.17
N ILE A 109 -6.13 12.43 4.85
CA ILE A 109 -4.89 12.06 4.15
C ILE A 109 -4.06 11.06 4.97
N PRO A 110 -3.73 11.30 6.25
CA PRO A 110 -3.01 10.32 7.06
C PRO A 110 -3.74 8.97 7.14
N PHE A 111 -5.07 8.98 7.28
CA PHE A 111 -5.88 7.78 7.34
C PHE A 111 -5.78 6.95 6.04
N ILE A 112 -5.89 7.58 4.88
CA ILE A 112 -5.75 6.92 3.58
C ILE A 112 -4.34 6.34 3.40
N ILE A 113 -3.30 7.06 3.83
CA ILE A 113 -1.91 6.60 3.79
C ILE A 113 -1.74 5.34 4.62
N GLU A 114 -2.25 5.32 5.86
CA GLU A 114 -2.15 4.15 6.72
C GLU A 114 -2.92 2.94 6.17
N ILE A 115 -4.11 3.14 5.62
CA ILE A 115 -4.84 2.08 4.90
C ILE A 115 -4.00 1.55 3.74
N GLY A 116 -3.40 2.42 2.94
CA GLY A 116 -2.52 2.01 1.84
C GLY A 116 -1.35 1.15 2.31
N LYS A 117 -0.71 1.51 3.43
CA LYS A 117 0.37 0.72 4.04
C LYS A 117 -0.13 -0.65 4.53
N ILE A 118 -1.32 -0.72 5.13
CA ILE A 118 -1.92 -1.99 5.57
C ILE A 118 -2.04 -2.96 4.40
N PHE A 119 -2.52 -2.50 3.23
CA PHE A 119 -2.58 -3.35 2.03
C PHE A 119 -1.18 -3.83 1.61
N VAL A 120 -0.18 -2.95 1.61
CA VAL A 120 1.20 -3.33 1.26
C VAL A 120 1.74 -4.38 2.24
N TYR A 121 1.47 -4.26 3.55
CA TYR A 121 1.85 -5.28 4.54
C TYR A 121 1.15 -6.61 4.29
N ILE A 122 -0.14 -6.62 4.03
CA ILE A 122 -0.91 -7.84 3.74
C ILE A 122 -0.33 -8.55 2.52
N PHE A 123 -0.13 -7.84 1.41
CA PHE A 123 0.47 -8.41 0.19
C PHE A 123 1.91 -8.87 0.41
N GLY A 124 2.70 -8.12 1.19
CA GLY A 124 4.06 -8.48 1.55
C GLY A 124 4.12 -9.81 2.30
N VAL A 125 3.26 -9.97 3.31
CA VAL A 125 3.14 -11.23 4.07
C VAL A 125 2.72 -12.37 3.15
N PHE A 126 1.75 -12.18 2.26
CA PHE A 126 1.31 -13.22 1.33
C PHE A 126 2.42 -13.68 0.40
N ILE A 127 3.17 -12.73 -0.18
CA ILE A 127 4.28 -13.05 -1.07
C ILE A 127 5.40 -13.78 -0.31
N ILE A 128 5.73 -13.35 0.90
CA ILE A 128 6.72 -14.04 1.74
C ILE A 128 6.25 -15.46 2.08
N MET A 129 5.00 -15.63 2.51
CA MET A 129 4.45 -16.95 2.85
C MET A 129 4.46 -17.89 1.65
N GLY A 130 4.08 -17.42 0.47
CA GLY A 130 4.08 -18.21 -0.75
C GLY A 130 5.47 -18.52 -1.29
N SER A 131 6.33 -17.50 -1.42
CA SER A 131 7.61 -17.63 -2.10
C SER A 131 8.71 -18.24 -1.23
N VAL A 132 8.72 -17.96 0.07
CA VAL A 132 9.77 -18.42 0.99
C VAL A 132 9.35 -19.68 1.74
N PHE A 133 8.09 -19.72 2.20
CA PHE A 133 7.58 -20.82 3.02
C PHE A 133 6.75 -21.83 2.24
N ASN A 134 6.53 -21.64 0.93
CA ASN A 134 5.72 -22.51 0.07
C ASN A 134 4.29 -22.73 0.60
N VAL A 135 3.72 -21.73 1.30
CA VAL A 135 2.35 -21.79 1.80
C VAL A 135 1.38 -21.56 0.63
N ASN A 136 0.26 -22.26 0.64
CA ASN A 136 -0.77 -22.10 -0.37
C ASN A 136 -1.44 -20.71 -0.25
N ILE A 137 -1.04 -19.79 -1.13
CA ILE A 137 -1.57 -18.41 -1.16
C ILE A 137 -3.08 -18.39 -1.41
N ALA A 138 -3.61 -19.34 -2.21
CA ALA A 138 -5.05 -19.41 -2.48
C ALA A 138 -5.85 -19.69 -1.20
N ALA A 139 -5.35 -20.55 -0.31
CA ALA A 139 -5.98 -20.81 0.98
C ALA A 139 -5.97 -19.57 1.88
N LEU A 140 -4.84 -18.83 1.92
CA LEU A 140 -4.73 -17.58 2.67
C LEU A 140 -5.68 -16.50 2.11
N ALA A 141 -5.73 -16.36 0.78
CA ALA A 141 -6.62 -15.41 0.11
C ALA A 141 -8.09 -15.73 0.35
N THR A 142 -8.45 -17.03 0.36
CA THR A 142 -9.82 -17.48 0.70
C THR A 142 -10.18 -17.11 2.13
N GLY A 143 -9.29 -17.34 3.10
CA GLY A 143 -9.50 -16.95 4.49
C GLY A 143 -9.68 -15.44 4.65
N LEU A 144 -8.83 -14.64 3.99
CA LEU A 144 -8.96 -13.18 3.97
C LEU A 144 -10.27 -12.74 3.30
N GLY A 145 -10.70 -13.43 2.22
CA GLY A 145 -11.95 -13.15 1.52
C GLY A 145 -13.17 -13.36 2.42
N ILE A 146 -13.20 -14.44 3.18
CA ILE A 146 -14.29 -14.71 4.17
C ILE A 146 -14.30 -13.62 5.25
N GLY A 147 -13.13 -13.28 5.79
CA GLY A 147 -13.01 -12.17 6.76
C GLY A 147 -13.43 -10.82 6.15
N GLY A 148 -13.11 -10.58 4.88
CA GLY A 148 -13.53 -9.40 4.13
C GLY A 148 -15.05 -9.31 3.95
N ILE A 149 -15.73 -10.44 3.70
CA ILE A 149 -17.20 -10.50 3.63
C ILE A 149 -17.80 -10.13 4.99
N ALA A 150 -17.26 -10.70 6.08
CA ALA A 150 -17.73 -10.39 7.42
C ALA A 150 -17.57 -8.88 7.74
N LEU A 151 -16.44 -8.29 7.39
CA LEU A 151 -16.19 -6.86 7.55
C LEU A 151 -17.13 -6.02 6.69
N ALA A 152 -17.36 -6.42 5.43
CA ALA A 152 -18.28 -5.74 4.53
C ALA A 152 -19.72 -5.75 5.08
N MET A 153 -20.18 -6.89 5.62
CA MET A 153 -21.49 -6.99 6.26
C MET A 153 -21.59 -6.12 7.52
N ALA A 154 -20.54 -6.08 8.33
CA ALA A 154 -20.50 -5.21 9.51
C ALA A 154 -20.52 -3.72 9.15
N SER A 155 -19.93 -3.34 7.99
CA SER A 155 -19.83 -1.95 7.53
C SER A 155 -21.02 -1.53 6.63
N LYS A 156 -21.96 -2.42 6.34
CA LYS A 156 -23.03 -2.21 5.35
C LYS A 156 -23.83 -0.94 5.62
N GLU A 157 -24.30 -0.75 6.84
CA GLU A 157 -25.14 0.40 7.23
C GLU A 157 -24.37 1.73 7.07
N SER A 158 -23.09 1.74 7.45
CA SER A 158 -22.22 2.93 7.26
C SER A 158 -22.05 3.28 5.79
N LEU A 159 -21.87 2.25 4.93
CA LEU A 159 -21.76 2.43 3.48
C LEU A 159 -23.09 2.89 2.86
N GLU A 160 -24.23 2.34 3.28
CA GLU A 160 -25.55 2.77 2.82
C GLU A 160 -25.82 4.24 3.15
N ASN A 161 -25.48 4.67 4.36
CA ASN A 161 -25.62 6.06 4.77
C ASN A 161 -24.71 7.00 3.98
N LEU A 162 -23.46 6.58 3.74
CA LEU A 162 -22.50 7.33 2.93
C LEU A 162 -23.00 7.48 1.48
N LEU A 163 -23.41 6.37 0.85
CA LEU A 163 -23.94 6.38 -0.51
C LEU A 163 -25.23 7.18 -0.61
N GLY A 164 -26.12 7.10 0.37
CA GLY A 164 -27.32 7.93 0.45
C GLY A 164 -26.99 9.43 0.47
N SER A 165 -25.98 9.82 1.25
CA SER A 165 -25.50 11.21 1.28
C SER A 165 -24.92 11.65 -0.07
N PHE A 166 -24.16 10.79 -0.73
CA PHE A 166 -23.65 11.06 -2.08
C PHE A 166 -24.78 11.22 -3.10
N THR A 167 -25.81 10.35 -3.07
CA THR A 167 -26.95 10.44 -3.97
C THR A 167 -27.69 11.76 -3.78
N ILE A 168 -27.95 12.17 -2.54
CA ILE A 168 -28.59 13.45 -2.26
C ILE A 168 -27.74 14.62 -2.80
N PHE A 169 -26.43 14.55 -2.63
CA PHE A 169 -25.52 15.62 -3.09
C PHE A 169 -25.45 15.72 -4.62
N PHE A 170 -25.38 14.59 -5.34
CA PHE A 170 -25.24 14.58 -6.81
C PHE A 170 -26.55 14.75 -7.53
N ASP A 171 -27.60 14.04 -7.12
CA ASP A 171 -28.88 14.04 -7.81
C ASP A 171 -29.78 15.21 -7.38
N GLN A 172 -29.47 15.83 -6.23
CA GLN A 172 -30.20 16.97 -5.65
C GLN A 172 -31.73 16.80 -5.74
N PRO A 173 -32.29 15.67 -5.25
CA PRO A 173 -33.73 15.41 -5.34
C PRO A 173 -34.56 16.47 -4.60
N PHE A 174 -33.95 17.20 -3.68
CA PHE A 174 -34.46 18.38 -3.00
C PHE A 174 -33.30 19.32 -2.65
N THR A 175 -33.59 20.61 -2.54
CA THR A 175 -32.63 21.68 -2.18
C THR A 175 -33.11 22.39 -0.92
N VAL A 176 -32.19 23.17 -0.30
CA VAL A 176 -32.53 24.00 0.85
C VAL A 176 -33.63 24.99 0.45
N GLY A 177 -34.74 25.00 1.20
CA GLY A 177 -35.92 25.83 0.94
C GLY A 177 -37.10 25.08 0.29
N ASP A 178 -36.87 23.85 -0.22
CA ASP A 178 -37.95 23.04 -0.79
C ASP A 178 -38.91 22.51 0.28
N VAL A 179 -40.19 22.44 -0.08
CA VAL A 179 -41.19 21.77 0.75
C VAL A 179 -41.27 20.32 0.39
N VAL A 180 -40.92 19.44 1.34
CA VAL A 180 -40.89 18.02 1.15
C VAL A 180 -41.89 17.30 2.07
N ILE A 181 -42.38 16.15 1.61
CA ILE A 181 -43.27 15.27 2.39
C ILE A 181 -42.46 13.98 2.69
N VAL A 182 -42.24 13.75 3.98
CA VAL A 182 -41.55 12.53 4.44
C VAL A 182 -42.54 11.71 5.27
N GLY A 183 -43.05 10.63 4.68
CA GLY A 183 -44.14 9.85 5.30
C GLY A 183 -45.41 10.67 5.44
N THR A 184 -45.79 11.02 6.66
CA THR A 184 -46.98 11.83 6.98
C THR A 184 -46.66 13.28 7.36
N VAL A 185 -45.40 13.65 7.38
CA VAL A 185 -44.94 14.97 7.81
C VAL A 185 -44.53 15.82 6.60
N THR A 186 -45.10 17.06 6.53
CA THR A 186 -44.72 18.05 5.56
C THR A 186 -43.83 19.09 6.22
N GLY A 187 -42.70 19.40 5.63
CA GLY A 187 -41.77 20.39 6.16
C GLY A 187 -40.89 21.03 5.07
N THR A 188 -40.19 22.07 5.45
CA THR A 188 -39.24 22.77 4.56
C THR A 188 -37.83 22.30 4.90
N VAL A 189 -37.00 22.04 3.87
CA VAL A 189 -35.61 21.65 4.03
C VAL A 189 -34.79 22.85 4.50
N GLU A 190 -34.31 22.80 5.74
CA GLU A 190 -33.45 23.83 6.32
C GLU A 190 -31.97 23.62 6.01
N LYS A 191 -31.54 22.36 5.93
CA LYS A 191 -30.13 21.99 5.68
C LYS A 191 -30.07 20.61 5.01
N VAL A 192 -29.16 20.46 4.07
CA VAL A 192 -28.77 19.18 3.44
C VAL A 192 -27.39 18.76 3.91
#